data_c725b95e99e5d647065dd4ff05247166
#
_entry.id   c725b95e99e5d647065dd4ff05247166
#
_cell.length_a   1.000
_cell.length_b   1.000
_cell.length_c   1.000
_cell.angle_alpha   90.00
_cell.angle_beta   90.00
_cell.angle_gamma   90.00
#
_symmetry.space_group_name_H-M   'P 1'
#
loop_
_entity.id
_entity.type
_entity.pdbx_description
1 polymer ?
#
loop_
_entity_poly.entity_id
_entity_poly.type
_entity_poly.pdbx_seq_one_letter_code
_entity_poly.pdbx_strand_id
1 'polypeptide(L)'
;AGETGSGKTTQLPKMCLELGLGNIGTIGHTQPRRIAARSVAARIAEELQTELGDLVGYKVRFNDQISDNTQIKLMTDGILLAEIQTDRFLNQYSCLIIDEAHERSLNNDFILGYLKQLLPRRPDLKVIITSATIDVERFSKHFNNAPIIEVSGRTYPVEVRYRPVAEEDDQDQLQGILNAVDELQ
;
A
#
# COMPACT_ATOMS: atom_id res chain seq x y z
N ALA A 1 -3.17 1.41 -11.58
CA ALA A 1 -3.05 -0.04 -11.56
C ALA A 1 -1.66 -0.46 -12.05
N GLY A 2 -1.22 -1.64 -11.69
CA GLY A 2 0.07 -2.17 -12.17
C GLY A 2 0.45 -3.47 -11.48
N GLU A 3 1.31 -4.23 -12.13
CA GLU A 3 1.80 -5.52 -11.64
C GLU A 3 2.54 -5.37 -10.31
N THR A 4 2.57 -6.45 -9.53
CA THR A 4 3.41 -6.55 -8.33
C THR A 4 4.89 -6.38 -8.73
N GLY A 5 5.65 -5.62 -7.94
CA GLY A 5 7.05 -5.31 -8.24
C GLY A 5 7.28 -4.09 -9.14
N SER A 6 6.23 -3.40 -9.62
CA SER A 6 6.36 -2.16 -10.41
C SER A 6 6.74 -0.92 -9.58
N GLY A 7 7.01 -1.07 -8.30
CA GLY A 7 7.46 0.02 -7.41
C GLY A 7 6.35 0.95 -6.89
N LYS A 8 5.09 0.70 -7.18
CA LYS A 8 3.96 1.58 -6.76
C LYS A 8 4.02 1.94 -5.29
N THR A 9 4.14 0.95 -4.44
CA THR A 9 4.10 1.08 -2.98
C THR A 9 5.17 2.02 -2.43
N THR A 10 6.38 2.00 -2.98
CA THR A 10 7.47 2.85 -2.50
C THR A 10 7.57 4.19 -3.24
N GLN A 11 7.18 4.24 -4.52
CA GLN A 11 7.35 5.45 -5.33
C GLN A 11 6.19 6.46 -5.16
N LEU A 12 4.95 6.00 -5.06
CA LEU A 12 3.80 6.89 -4.96
C LEU A 12 3.87 7.88 -3.78
N PRO A 13 4.23 7.47 -2.55
CA PRO A 13 4.38 8.42 -1.45
C PRO A 13 5.44 9.48 -1.70
N LYS A 14 6.55 9.11 -2.35
CA LYS A 14 7.64 10.05 -2.71
C LYS A 14 7.19 11.05 -3.78
N MET A 15 6.48 10.59 -4.80
CA MET A 15 5.88 11.48 -5.82
C MET A 15 4.90 12.47 -5.19
N CYS A 16 4.07 12.02 -4.24
CA CYS A 16 3.18 12.91 -3.49
C CYS A 16 3.95 13.94 -2.66
N LEU A 17 5.08 13.55 -2.09
CA LEU A 17 5.97 14.45 -1.34
C LEU A 17 6.60 15.50 -2.27
N GLU A 18 7.12 15.09 -3.43
CA GLU A 18 7.68 15.99 -4.46
C GLU A 18 6.66 17.00 -4.98
N LEU A 19 5.39 16.61 -5.05
CA LEU A 19 4.27 17.50 -5.39
C LEU A 19 3.90 18.46 -4.26
N GLY A 20 4.60 18.43 -3.13
CA GLY A 20 4.39 19.33 -2.00
C GLY A 20 3.16 18.97 -1.14
N LEU A 21 2.53 17.82 -1.33
CA LEU A 21 1.37 17.42 -0.55
C LEU A 21 1.71 17.25 0.94
N GLY A 22 2.94 16.83 1.26
CA GLY A 22 3.43 16.73 2.64
C GLY A 22 3.50 18.06 3.39
N ASN A 23 3.60 19.19 2.67
CA ASN A 23 3.62 20.54 3.27
C ASN A 23 2.21 21.06 3.59
N ILE A 24 1.18 20.50 2.99
CA ILE A 24 -0.23 20.89 3.18
C ILE A 24 -0.87 20.05 4.28
N GLY A 25 -0.44 18.82 4.43
CA GLY A 25 -0.93 17.86 5.41
C GLY A 25 -0.19 16.54 5.27
N THR A 26 -0.51 15.57 6.10
CA THR A 26 0.15 14.25 6.06
C THR A 26 -0.29 13.45 4.82
N ILE A 27 0.66 12.77 4.20
CA ILE A 27 0.41 11.75 3.18
C ILE A 27 0.22 10.43 3.92
N GLY A 28 -1.03 9.97 4.01
CA GLY A 28 -1.37 8.68 4.62
C GLY A 28 -1.26 7.56 3.60
N HIS A 29 -0.64 6.43 3.97
CA HIS A 29 -0.50 5.28 3.11
C HIS A 29 -0.90 4.01 3.86
N THR A 30 -2.01 3.39 3.45
CA THR A 30 -2.48 2.17 4.10
C THR A 30 -1.82 0.93 3.54
N GLN A 31 -1.63 -0.05 4.40
CA GLN A 31 -1.14 -1.38 4.08
C GLN A 31 -2.03 -2.42 4.76
N PRO A 32 -2.32 -3.57 4.14
CA PRO A 32 -3.19 -4.59 4.75
C PRO A 32 -2.55 -5.24 5.98
N ARG A 33 -1.21 -5.27 6.06
CA ARG A 33 -0.47 -5.99 7.10
C ARG A 33 0.50 -5.09 7.85
N ARG A 34 0.61 -5.30 9.18
CA ARG A 34 1.50 -4.53 10.05
C ARG A 34 2.97 -4.60 9.64
N ILE A 35 3.43 -5.79 9.25
CA ILE A 35 4.81 -6.00 8.79
C ILE A 35 5.06 -5.18 7.52
N ALA A 36 4.13 -5.21 6.55
CA ALA A 36 4.24 -4.44 5.32
C ALA A 36 4.31 -2.93 5.62
N ALA A 37 3.42 -2.39 6.46
CA ALA A 37 3.44 -0.97 6.82
C ALA A 37 4.80 -0.54 7.39
N ARG A 38 5.39 -1.35 8.27
CA ARG A 38 6.69 -1.06 8.88
C ARG A 38 7.84 -1.19 7.88
N SER A 39 7.90 -2.27 7.10
CA SER A 39 9.01 -2.51 6.16
C SER A 39 8.99 -1.51 5.00
N VAL A 40 7.81 -1.15 4.48
CA VAL A 40 7.66 -0.12 3.45
C VAL A 40 8.07 1.25 3.99
N ALA A 41 7.68 1.61 5.23
CA ALA A 41 8.11 2.85 5.85
C ALA A 41 9.64 2.93 5.98
N ALA A 42 10.27 1.87 6.48
CA ALA A 42 11.72 1.79 6.59
C ALA A 42 12.41 1.92 5.22
N ARG A 43 11.86 1.27 4.19
CA ARG A 43 12.40 1.36 2.83
C ARG A 43 12.28 2.77 2.23
N ILE A 44 11.15 3.43 2.41
CA ILE A 44 10.96 4.80 1.93
C ILE A 44 11.89 5.77 2.68
N ALA A 45 12.05 5.61 4.00
CA ALA A 45 12.95 6.42 4.81
C ALA A 45 14.42 6.26 4.35
N GLU A 46 14.86 5.02 4.09
CA GLU A 46 16.18 4.72 3.53
C GLU A 46 16.39 5.40 2.17
N GLU A 47 15.42 5.29 1.25
CA GLU A 47 15.51 5.90 -0.09
C GLU A 47 15.48 7.44 -0.06
N LEU A 48 14.85 8.04 0.94
CA LEU A 48 14.83 9.49 1.18
C LEU A 48 15.99 9.95 2.07
N GLN A 49 16.86 9.04 2.52
CA GLN A 49 18.00 9.32 3.40
C GLN A 49 17.58 10.06 4.69
N THR A 50 16.48 9.65 5.29
CA THR A 50 15.96 10.17 6.56
C THR A 50 15.84 9.06 7.60
N GLU A 51 15.83 9.42 8.86
CA GLU A 51 15.56 8.47 9.94
C GLU A 51 14.09 8.08 9.96
N LEU A 52 13.81 6.80 10.25
CA LEU A 52 12.44 6.32 10.42
C LEU A 52 11.83 6.95 11.69
N GLY A 53 10.66 7.57 11.54
CA GLY A 53 9.98 8.33 12.59
C GLY A 53 10.15 9.84 12.46
N ASP A 54 11.03 10.32 11.57
CA ASP A 54 11.12 11.74 11.21
C ASP A 54 10.20 12.05 10.00
N LEU A 55 10.73 12.32 8.82
CA LEU A 55 9.96 12.64 7.61
C LEU A 55 9.00 11.49 7.21
N VAL A 56 9.43 10.26 7.39
CA VAL A 56 8.68 9.04 7.13
C VAL A 56 8.49 8.27 8.42
N GLY A 57 7.24 7.98 8.74
CA GLY A 57 6.91 7.21 9.92
C GLY A 57 5.85 6.14 9.66
N TYR A 58 5.55 5.35 10.67
CA TYR A 58 4.48 4.37 10.61
C TYR A 58 3.68 4.31 11.91
N LYS A 59 2.42 3.89 11.78
CA LYS A 59 1.53 3.61 12.91
C LYS A 59 0.79 2.31 12.69
N VAL A 60 1.02 1.36 13.57
CA VAL A 60 0.30 0.08 13.62
C VAL A 60 -0.20 -0.17 15.04
N ARG A 61 -1.07 -1.17 15.21
CA ARG A 61 -1.60 -1.48 16.54
C ARG A 61 -0.47 -1.80 17.52
N PHE A 62 -0.40 -1.03 18.61
CA PHE A 62 0.58 -1.13 19.71
C PHE A 62 2.01 -0.72 19.36
N ASN A 63 2.26 -0.15 18.19
CA ASN A 63 3.60 0.32 17.83
C ASN A 63 3.49 1.45 16.82
N ASP A 64 4.17 2.56 17.09
CA ASP A 64 4.30 3.69 16.19
C ASP A 64 5.69 4.31 16.26
N GLN A 65 6.13 4.83 15.14
CA GLN A 65 7.29 5.71 15.00
C GLN A 65 6.89 6.86 14.10
N ILE A 66 6.39 7.93 14.70
CA ILE A 66 5.97 9.17 14.05
C ILE A 66 6.42 10.35 14.92
N SER A 67 6.64 11.50 14.30
CA SER A 67 6.93 12.79 14.97
C SER A 67 6.08 13.89 14.33
N ASP A 68 6.22 15.10 14.87
CA ASP A 68 5.55 16.28 14.30
C ASP A 68 6.08 16.63 12.89
N ASN A 69 7.27 16.13 12.53
CA ASN A 69 7.87 16.31 11.21
C ASN A 69 7.38 15.28 10.19
N THR A 70 6.60 14.26 10.59
CA THR A 70 6.22 13.17 9.72
C THR A 70 5.25 13.64 8.64
N GLN A 71 5.71 13.62 7.39
CA GLN A 71 4.93 13.97 6.22
C GLN A 71 4.38 12.75 5.47
N ILE A 72 5.06 11.59 5.54
CA ILE A 72 4.58 10.31 5.02
C ILE A 72 4.32 9.38 6.19
N LYS A 73 3.07 8.97 6.37
CA LYS A 73 2.65 8.08 7.46
C LYS A 73 2.10 6.77 6.90
N LEU A 74 2.85 5.69 7.06
CA LEU A 74 2.40 4.33 6.75
C LEU A 74 1.53 3.82 7.90
N MET A 75 0.44 3.12 7.58
CA MET A 75 -0.45 2.58 8.59
C MET A 75 -1.20 1.36 8.09
N THR A 76 -1.77 0.59 9.00
CA THR A 76 -2.72 -0.46 8.58
C THR A 76 -4.11 0.13 8.34
N ASP A 77 -4.92 -0.55 7.52
CA ASP A 77 -6.32 -0.19 7.27
C ASP A 77 -7.09 0.01 8.58
N GLY A 78 -6.86 -0.86 9.58
CA GLY A 78 -7.50 -0.75 10.89
C GLY A 78 -7.13 0.51 11.67
N ILE A 79 -5.93 1.06 11.47
CA ILE A 79 -5.54 2.35 12.06
C ILE A 79 -6.30 3.50 11.41
N LEU A 80 -6.39 3.51 10.07
CA LEU A 80 -7.18 4.54 9.37
C LEU A 80 -8.65 4.51 9.78
N LEU A 81 -9.23 3.31 9.94
CA LEU A 81 -10.60 3.16 10.46
C LEU A 81 -10.78 3.73 11.86
N ALA A 82 -9.80 3.51 12.76
CA ALA A 82 -9.84 4.09 14.10
C ALA A 82 -9.74 5.62 14.06
N GLU A 83 -8.94 6.17 13.17
CA GLU A 83 -8.81 7.62 12.98
C GLU A 83 -10.08 8.26 12.40
N ILE A 84 -10.79 7.59 11.49
CA ILE A 84 -12.10 8.02 10.99
C ILE A 84 -13.12 8.20 12.13
N GLN A 85 -13.03 7.41 13.19
CA GLN A 85 -13.97 7.50 14.32
C GLN A 85 -13.74 8.78 15.15
N THR A 86 -12.49 9.25 15.23
CA THR A 86 -12.12 10.43 16.01
C THR A 86 -12.08 11.72 15.16
N ASP A 87 -11.65 11.61 13.91
CA ASP A 87 -11.66 12.68 12.92
C ASP A 87 -12.40 12.25 11.65
N ARG A 88 -13.69 12.53 11.61
CA ARG A 88 -14.56 12.16 10.48
C ARG A 88 -14.18 12.81 9.16
N PHE A 89 -13.47 13.92 9.18
CA PHE A 89 -13.05 14.62 7.98
C PHE A 89 -11.63 14.29 7.57
N LEU A 90 -10.89 13.51 8.40
CA LEU A 90 -9.49 13.16 8.15
C LEU A 90 -8.65 14.43 7.87
N ASN A 91 -8.86 15.48 8.69
CA ASN A 91 -8.31 16.82 8.46
C ASN A 91 -6.79 16.86 8.43
N GLN A 92 -6.11 15.94 9.11
CA GLN A 92 -4.66 15.83 9.09
C GLN A 92 -4.09 15.43 7.73
N TYR A 93 -4.91 14.84 6.85
CA TYR A 93 -4.44 14.30 5.57
C TYR A 93 -4.69 15.25 4.40
N SER A 94 -3.67 15.45 3.59
CA SER A 94 -3.75 16.07 2.26
C SER A 94 -3.88 15.03 1.15
N CYS A 95 -3.32 13.83 1.39
CA CYS A 95 -3.38 12.71 0.46
C CYS A 95 -3.55 11.39 1.21
N LEU A 96 -4.33 10.49 0.66
CA LEU A 96 -4.46 9.11 1.13
C LEU A 96 -4.17 8.14 -0.01
N ILE A 97 -3.25 7.23 0.23
CA ILE A 97 -2.91 6.13 -0.67
C ILE A 97 -3.49 4.86 -0.04
N ILE A 98 -4.48 4.27 -0.70
CA ILE A 98 -5.08 2.99 -0.31
C ILE A 98 -4.42 1.91 -1.14
N ASP A 99 -3.48 1.19 -0.55
CA ASP A 99 -2.67 0.20 -1.26
C ASP A 99 -3.30 -1.20 -1.21
N GLU A 100 -3.00 -2.01 -2.21
CA GLU A 100 -3.47 -3.40 -2.34
C GLU A 100 -5.01 -3.54 -2.27
N ALA A 101 -5.75 -2.58 -2.85
CA ALA A 101 -7.22 -2.55 -2.78
C ALA A 101 -7.90 -3.82 -3.34
N HIS A 102 -7.19 -4.60 -4.17
CA HIS A 102 -7.67 -5.89 -4.69
C HIS A 102 -7.73 -7.01 -3.65
N GLU A 103 -7.07 -6.88 -2.49
CA GLU A 103 -7.20 -7.87 -1.40
C GLU A 103 -8.61 -7.90 -0.80
N ARG A 104 -9.44 -6.85 -1.04
CA ARG A 104 -10.86 -6.79 -0.68
C ARG A 104 -11.12 -7.18 0.77
N SER A 105 -10.27 -6.76 1.71
CA SER A 105 -10.54 -6.92 3.13
C SER A 105 -11.79 -6.11 3.53
N LEU A 106 -12.51 -6.55 4.55
CA LEU A 106 -13.66 -5.82 5.09
C LEU A 106 -13.31 -4.37 5.45
N ASN A 107 -12.13 -4.17 6.03
CA ASN A 107 -11.64 -2.84 6.40
C ASN A 107 -11.42 -1.97 5.16
N ASN A 108 -10.83 -2.53 4.11
CA ASN A 108 -10.56 -1.83 2.85
C ASN A 108 -11.88 -1.42 2.19
N ASP A 109 -12.84 -2.34 2.06
CA ASP A 109 -14.15 -2.05 1.46
C ASP A 109 -14.90 -0.96 2.24
N PHE A 110 -14.82 -0.96 3.56
CA PHE A 110 -15.41 0.08 4.40
C PHE A 110 -14.75 1.44 4.16
N ILE A 111 -13.40 1.50 4.12
CA ILE A 111 -12.63 2.71 3.84
C ILE A 111 -13.02 3.28 2.47
N LEU A 112 -13.08 2.45 1.43
CA LEU A 112 -13.45 2.89 0.08
C LEU A 112 -14.88 3.45 0.04
N GLY A 113 -15.83 2.81 0.71
CA GLY A 113 -17.21 3.31 0.84
C GLY A 113 -17.27 4.64 1.59
N TYR A 114 -16.48 4.78 2.65
CA TYR A 114 -16.38 6.01 3.44
C TYR A 114 -15.77 7.16 2.62
N LEU A 115 -14.64 6.91 1.95
CA LEU A 115 -13.96 7.91 1.12
C LEU A 115 -14.87 8.43 -0.01
N LYS A 116 -15.69 7.57 -0.61
CA LYS A 116 -16.68 7.98 -1.61
C LYS A 116 -17.64 9.04 -1.07
N GLN A 117 -18.05 8.91 0.19
CA GLN A 117 -18.96 9.88 0.84
C GLN A 117 -18.22 11.13 1.33
N LEU A 118 -16.95 10.99 1.66
CA LEU A 118 -16.12 12.08 2.18
C LEU A 118 -15.64 13.05 1.08
N LEU A 119 -15.21 12.53 -0.06
CA LEU A 119 -14.58 13.32 -1.14
C LEU A 119 -15.40 14.52 -1.61
N PRO A 120 -16.74 14.47 -1.75
CA PRO A 120 -17.54 15.65 -2.09
C PRO A 120 -17.47 16.76 -1.03
N ARG A 121 -17.14 16.42 0.23
CA ARG A 121 -16.99 17.35 1.36
C ARG A 121 -15.56 17.80 1.60
N ARG A 122 -14.60 17.10 1.01
CA ARG A 122 -13.16 17.33 1.08
C ARG A 122 -12.57 17.35 -0.34
N PRO A 123 -12.91 18.35 -1.18
CA PRO A 123 -12.39 18.44 -2.56
C PRO A 123 -10.87 18.68 -2.62
N ASP A 124 -10.29 19.12 -1.52
CA ASP A 124 -8.84 19.28 -1.31
C ASP A 124 -8.11 17.95 -1.14
N LEU A 125 -8.77 16.95 -0.52
CA LEU A 125 -8.17 15.65 -0.22
C LEU A 125 -7.91 14.87 -1.52
N LYS A 126 -6.67 14.45 -1.73
CA LYS A 126 -6.31 13.57 -2.84
C LYS A 126 -6.37 12.12 -2.39
N VAL A 127 -6.94 11.27 -3.23
CA VAL A 127 -7.02 9.82 -2.96
C VAL A 127 -6.43 9.06 -4.13
N ILE A 128 -5.49 8.19 -3.84
CA ILE A 128 -4.86 7.27 -4.78
C ILE A 128 -5.20 5.85 -4.35
N ILE A 129 -5.75 5.07 -5.24
CA ILE A 129 -6.07 3.66 -4.98
C ILE A 129 -5.14 2.82 -5.83
N THR A 130 -4.34 1.97 -5.22
CA THR A 130 -3.52 1.03 -5.97
C THR A 130 -4.17 -0.35 -5.96
N SER A 131 -4.04 -1.04 -7.06
CA SER A 131 -4.55 -2.38 -7.24
C SER A 131 -3.64 -3.14 -8.21
N ALA A 132 -3.52 -4.44 -8.07
CA ALA A 132 -3.15 -5.30 -9.18
C ALA A 132 -4.18 -5.12 -10.31
N THR A 133 -3.91 -5.66 -11.49
CA THR A 133 -4.69 -5.45 -12.72
C THR A 133 -6.16 -5.88 -12.68
N ILE A 134 -6.61 -6.48 -11.57
CA ILE A 134 -7.97 -6.99 -11.39
C ILE A 134 -8.87 -5.85 -10.88
N ASP A 135 -10.07 -5.68 -11.47
CA ASP A 135 -11.15 -4.79 -11.02
C ASP A 135 -10.90 -3.27 -11.07
N VAL A 136 -9.89 -2.77 -11.79
CA VAL A 136 -9.60 -1.33 -11.86
C VAL A 136 -10.77 -0.49 -12.39
N GLU A 137 -11.51 -1.00 -13.37
CA GLU A 137 -12.71 -0.33 -13.90
C GLU A 137 -13.81 -0.20 -12.85
N ARG A 138 -13.95 -1.19 -11.96
CA ARG A 138 -14.93 -1.17 -10.89
C ARG A 138 -14.61 -0.07 -9.87
N PHE A 139 -13.32 0.10 -9.51
CA PHE A 139 -12.88 1.20 -8.67
C PHE A 139 -13.09 2.55 -9.35
N SER A 140 -12.75 2.68 -10.63
CA SER A 140 -13.01 3.90 -11.40
C SER A 140 -14.49 4.30 -11.37
N LYS A 141 -15.38 3.38 -11.70
CA LYS A 141 -16.83 3.60 -11.65
C LYS A 141 -17.34 3.96 -10.25
N HIS A 142 -16.78 3.30 -9.21
CA HIS A 142 -17.13 3.59 -7.83
C HIS A 142 -16.80 5.04 -7.45
N PHE A 143 -15.70 5.59 -7.96
CA PHE A 143 -15.25 6.97 -7.73
C PHE A 143 -15.56 7.91 -8.91
N ASN A 144 -16.77 7.84 -9.46
CA ASN A 144 -17.29 8.75 -10.49
C ASN A 144 -16.42 8.79 -11.76
N ASN A 145 -15.99 7.64 -12.25
CA ASN A 145 -15.08 7.46 -13.37
C ASN A 145 -13.72 8.14 -13.14
N ALA A 146 -13.16 7.95 -11.97
CA ALA A 146 -11.80 8.39 -11.66
C ALA A 146 -10.80 7.86 -12.71
N PRO A 147 -9.80 8.66 -13.12
CA PRO A 147 -8.85 8.25 -14.14
C PRO A 147 -8.06 7.02 -13.69
N ILE A 148 -7.81 6.12 -14.64
CA ILE A 148 -7.00 4.92 -14.44
C ILE A 148 -5.63 5.18 -15.07
N ILE A 149 -4.57 4.99 -14.28
CA ILE A 149 -3.19 4.99 -14.75
C ILE A 149 -2.68 3.57 -14.62
N GLU A 150 -2.28 2.98 -15.73
CA GLU A 150 -1.68 1.65 -15.74
C GLU A 150 -0.18 1.75 -15.89
N VAL A 151 0.53 1.05 -15.00
CA VAL A 151 1.99 0.96 -15.03
C VAL A 151 2.35 -0.51 -15.27
N SER A 152 2.93 -0.79 -16.41
CA SER A 152 3.54 -2.08 -16.70
C SER A 152 5.07 -1.93 -16.65
N GLY A 153 5.73 -2.77 -15.90
CA GLY A 153 7.17 -2.70 -15.78
C GLY A 153 7.73 -3.88 -15.02
N ARG A 154 7.88 -5.00 -15.71
CA ARG A 154 8.80 -6.03 -15.22
C ARG A 154 10.20 -5.60 -15.62
N THR A 155 11.01 -5.31 -14.64
CA THR A 155 12.43 -4.92 -14.84
C THR A 155 13.25 -6.13 -15.32
N TYR A 156 12.77 -7.36 -15.04
CA TYR A 156 13.44 -8.60 -15.38
C TYR A 156 12.43 -9.64 -15.90
N PRO A 157 12.81 -10.48 -16.88
CA PRO A 157 11.99 -11.59 -17.31
C PRO A 157 11.81 -12.59 -16.17
N VAL A 158 10.58 -13.04 -15.94
CA VAL A 158 10.25 -14.05 -14.93
C VAL A 158 9.89 -15.33 -15.66
N GLU A 159 10.69 -16.38 -15.44
CA GLU A 159 10.40 -17.74 -15.88
C GLU A 159 9.62 -18.47 -14.79
N VAL A 160 8.46 -18.99 -15.12
CA VAL A 160 7.67 -19.83 -14.20
C VAL A 160 8.02 -21.28 -14.43
N ARG A 161 8.69 -21.91 -13.46
CA ARG A 161 9.04 -23.34 -13.49
C ARG A 161 8.06 -24.12 -12.64
N TYR A 162 7.30 -24.98 -13.28
CA TYR A 162 6.33 -25.83 -12.58
C TYR A 162 7.01 -27.15 -12.16
N ARG A 163 7.03 -27.41 -10.85
CA ARG A 163 7.60 -28.65 -10.27
C ARG A 163 6.52 -29.33 -9.42
N PRO A 164 5.69 -30.19 -10.01
CA PRO A 164 4.75 -30.98 -9.22
C PRO A 164 5.52 -31.96 -8.33
N VAL A 165 5.13 -32.04 -7.07
CA VAL A 165 5.57 -33.13 -6.19
C VAL A 165 4.84 -34.39 -6.63
N ALA A 166 5.58 -35.41 -7.06
CA ALA A 166 4.98 -36.69 -7.48
C ALA A 166 4.37 -37.40 -6.27
N GLU A 167 3.12 -37.85 -6.38
CA GLU A 167 2.42 -38.56 -5.31
C GLU A 167 3.10 -39.89 -4.90
N GLU A 168 4.02 -40.40 -5.71
CA GLU A 168 4.75 -41.66 -5.50
C GLU A 168 6.06 -41.49 -4.69
N ASP A 169 6.57 -40.30 -4.56
CA ASP A 169 7.72 -40.01 -3.70
C ASP A 169 7.23 -39.61 -2.32
N ASP A 170 7.63 -40.35 -1.29
CA ASP A 170 7.45 -40.04 0.14
C ASP A 170 8.13 -38.69 0.55
N GLN A 171 8.34 -37.79 -0.42
CA GLN A 171 8.89 -36.47 -0.20
C GLN A 171 7.84 -35.55 0.38
N ASP A 172 8.03 -35.20 1.65
CA ASP A 172 7.27 -34.17 2.32
C ASP A 172 7.30 -32.86 1.48
N GLN A 173 6.18 -32.15 1.43
CA GLN A 173 6.04 -30.87 0.75
C GLN A 173 7.18 -29.89 1.11
N LEU A 174 7.69 -29.99 2.35
CA LEU A 174 8.84 -29.20 2.81
C LEU A 174 10.10 -29.52 2.02
N GLN A 175 10.38 -30.80 1.77
CA GLN A 175 11.56 -31.21 1.00
C GLN A 175 11.47 -30.75 -0.44
N GLY A 176 10.27 -30.77 -1.04
CA GLY A 176 10.03 -30.22 -2.37
C GLY A 176 10.34 -28.73 -2.47
N ILE A 177 9.98 -27.95 -1.45
CA ILE A 177 10.30 -26.50 -1.36
C ILE A 177 11.81 -26.29 -1.23
N LEU A 178 12.49 -27.05 -0.37
CA LEU A 178 13.94 -26.93 -0.18
C LEU A 178 14.71 -27.25 -1.47
N ASN A 179 14.32 -28.32 -2.16
CA ASN A 179 14.93 -28.70 -3.44
C ASN A 179 14.72 -27.64 -4.52
N ALA A 180 13.55 -26.99 -4.55
CA ALA A 180 13.27 -25.89 -5.49
C ALA A 180 14.11 -24.64 -5.18
N VAL A 181 14.36 -24.34 -3.90
CA VAL A 181 15.23 -23.24 -3.49
C VAL A 181 16.68 -23.49 -3.86
N ASP A 182 17.19 -24.74 -3.64
CA ASP A 182 18.56 -25.11 -3.99
C ASP A 182 18.81 -25.08 -5.51
N GLU A 183 17.78 -25.34 -6.33
CA GLU A 183 17.87 -25.24 -7.81
C GLU A 183 18.00 -23.78 -8.29
N LEU A 184 17.57 -22.80 -7.50
CA LEU A 184 17.53 -21.39 -7.88
C LEU A 184 18.77 -20.60 -7.41
N GLN A 185 19.68 -21.23 -6.67
CA GLN A 185 20.96 -20.65 -6.29
C GLN A 185 22.02 -20.83 -7.38
#